data_db8939c4895798382c6022e53c131f0b
#
_entry.id   db8939c4895798382c6022e53c131f0b
#
_cell.length_a   1.000
_cell.length_b   1.000
_cell.length_c   1.000
_cell.angle_alpha   90.00
_cell.angle_beta   90.00
_cell.angle_gamma   90.00
#
_symmetry.space_group_name_H-M   'P 1'
#
loop_
_entity.id
_entity.type
_entity.pdbx_description
1 polymer ?
#
loop_
_entity_poly.entity_id
_entity_poly.type
_entity_poly.pdbx_seq_one_letter_code
_entity_poly.pdbx_strand_id
1 'polypeptide(L)'
;MERLGIPYMVTGSIAAIFYGEPRLTHDIDIVLHLRLADIGRLCEMFPLADYYCPPPEVIHVEMRRESHAHFNLIHHTTGLKADCYPFTGDRLHAWALQNRRAQSLAGNQTVQLAPPEYVIIRKMQYYRDGGSQKHVQDILTMLAVQGGAIDMQFLGQELKERNLDMLFNEISTKQ
;
A
#
# COMPACT_ATOMS: atom_id res chain seq x y z
N MET A 1 4.65 3.64 -13.02
CA MET A 1 5.70 4.06 -12.07
C MET A 1 7.07 3.59 -12.53
N GLU A 2 7.27 2.31 -12.87
CA GLU A 2 8.54 1.79 -13.40
C GLU A 2 9.09 2.62 -14.57
N ARG A 3 8.28 2.89 -15.59
CA ARG A 3 8.69 3.68 -16.78
C ARG A 3 9.12 5.12 -16.44
N LEU A 4 8.65 5.66 -15.33
CA LEU A 4 8.99 7.02 -14.87
C LEU A 4 10.20 7.03 -13.92
N GLY A 5 10.66 5.85 -13.46
CA GLY A 5 11.69 5.73 -12.44
C GLY A 5 11.23 6.27 -11.07
N ILE A 6 9.93 6.35 -10.82
CA ILE A 6 9.38 6.79 -9.53
C ILE A 6 9.37 5.58 -8.58
N PRO A 7 10.10 5.64 -7.45
CA PRO A 7 10.03 4.59 -6.46
C PRO A 7 8.60 4.44 -5.91
N TYR A 8 8.09 3.21 -5.88
CA TYR A 8 6.75 2.92 -5.42
C TYR A 8 6.65 1.54 -4.78
N MET A 9 5.57 1.29 -4.08
CA MET A 9 5.14 -0.03 -3.65
C MET A 9 3.62 -0.12 -3.66
N VAL A 10 3.09 -1.23 -4.16
CA VAL A 10 1.67 -1.59 -4.03
C VAL A 10 1.45 -2.16 -2.64
N THR A 11 0.38 -1.74 -1.99
CA THR A 11 0.02 -2.13 -0.62
C THR A 11 -1.46 -2.52 -0.51
N GLY A 12 -2.05 -2.37 0.65
CA GLY A 12 -3.49 -2.55 0.87
C GLY A 12 -3.99 -3.95 0.53
N SER A 13 -5.11 -3.99 -0.18
CA SER A 13 -5.77 -5.25 -0.53
C SER A 13 -5.00 -6.07 -1.56
N ILE A 14 -4.40 -5.43 -2.55
CA ILE A 14 -3.63 -6.14 -3.58
C ILE A 14 -2.42 -6.86 -2.96
N ALA A 15 -1.64 -6.18 -2.12
CA ALA A 15 -0.51 -6.82 -1.45
C ALA A 15 -0.96 -7.97 -0.52
N ALA A 16 -2.08 -7.78 0.21
CA ALA A 16 -2.62 -8.84 1.05
C ALA A 16 -3.04 -10.09 0.25
N ILE A 17 -3.61 -9.92 -0.94
CA ILE A 17 -3.96 -11.02 -1.86
C ILE A 17 -2.71 -11.78 -2.30
N PHE A 18 -1.61 -11.09 -2.59
CA PHE A 18 -0.36 -11.74 -2.96
C PHE A 18 0.27 -12.53 -1.82
N TYR A 19 0.11 -12.07 -0.59
CA TYR A 19 0.68 -12.71 0.60
C TYR A 19 -0.27 -13.69 1.30
N GLY A 20 -1.56 -13.66 0.98
CA GLY A 20 -2.59 -14.47 1.59
C GLY A 20 -3.45 -15.19 0.55
N GLU A 21 -4.77 -15.09 0.70
CA GLU A 21 -5.73 -15.71 -0.19
C GLU A 21 -6.31 -14.75 -1.23
N PRO A 22 -6.56 -15.23 -2.46
CA PRO A 22 -7.19 -14.44 -3.51
C PRO A 22 -8.61 -13.99 -3.11
N ARG A 23 -8.91 -12.73 -3.35
CA ARG A 23 -10.26 -12.15 -3.24
C ARG A 23 -10.44 -10.98 -4.19
N LEU A 24 -11.66 -10.60 -4.44
CA LEU A 24 -11.94 -9.44 -5.29
C LEU A 24 -11.59 -8.13 -4.56
N THR A 25 -10.98 -7.21 -5.31
CA THR A 25 -10.75 -5.83 -4.92
C THR A 25 -10.86 -4.94 -6.15
N HIS A 26 -11.33 -3.71 -5.97
CA HIS A 26 -11.53 -2.74 -7.06
C HIS A 26 -10.47 -1.63 -7.05
N ASP A 27 -9.80 -1.46 -5.93
CA ASP A 27 -8.84 -0.37 -5.71
C ASP A 27 -7.42 -0.92 -5.56
N ILE A 28 -6.47 -0.15 -6.06
CA ILE A 28 -5.03 -0.42 -5.94
C ILE A 28 -4.43 0.66 -5.05
N ASP A 29 -3.97 0.31 -3.86
CA ASP A 29 -3.27 1.23 -2.97
C ASP A 29 -1.78 1.28 -3.33
N ILE A 30 -1.25 2.48 -3.63
CA ILE A 30 0.14 2.68 -4.05
C ILE A 30 0.80 3.77 -3.20
N VAL A 31 1.87 3.43 -2.50
CA VAL A 31 2.75 4.43 -1.87
C VAL A 31 3.81 4.86 -2.89
N LEU A 32 3.99 6.16 -3.05
CA LEU A 32 4.89 6.77 -4.04
C LEU A 32 5.94 7.64 -3.36
N HIS A 33 7.22 7.48 -3.73
CA HIS A 33 8.24 8.48 -3.43
C HIS A 33 8.30 9.48 -4.59
N LEU A 34 7.29 10.35 -4.68
CA LEU A 34 7.14 11.35 -5.73
C LEU A 34 7.94 12.61 -5.39
N ARG A 35 8.74 13.10 -6.33
CA ARG A 35 9.41 14.40 -6.23
C ARG A 35 8.59 15.44 -6.99
N LEU A 36 8.71 16.71 -6.62
CA LEU A 36 8.02 17.82 -7.31
C LEU A 36 8.28 17.82 -8.82
N ALA A 37 9.52 17.53 -9.22
CA ALA A 37 9.93 17.47 -10.64
C ALA A 37 9.27 16.30 -11.42
N ASP A 38 8.73 15.31 -10.74
CA ASP A 38 8.13 14.14 -11.38
C ASP A 38 6.61 14.31 -11.65
N ILE A 39 5.97 15.35 -11.07
CA ILE A 39 4.51 15.53 -11.15
C ILE A 39 4.06 15.69 -12.61
N GLY A 40 4.71 16.58 -13.38
CA GLY A 40 4.35 16.79 -14.78
C GLY A 40 4.43 15.50 -15.60
N ARG A 41 5.54 14.77 -15.47
CA ARG A 41 5.76 13.47 -16.13
C ARG A 41 4.74 12.41 -15.70
N LEU A 42 4.32 12.44 -14.44
CA LEU A 42 3.24 11.57 -13.94
C LEU A 42 1.92 11.90 -14.65
N CYS A 43 1.51 13.17 -14.69
CA CYS A 43 0.28 13.59 -15.36
C CYS A 43 0.29 13.26 -16.86
N GLU A 44 1.42 13.45 -17.56
CA GLU A 44 1.58 13.08 -18.98
C GLU A 44 1.41 11.58 -19.22
N MET A 45 1.79 10.73 -18.25
CA MET A 45 1.64 9.28 -18.35
C MET A 45 0.18 8.81 -18.22
N PHE A 46 -0.69 9.64 -17.64
CA PHE A 46 -2.11 9.37 -17.44
C PHE A 46 -2.97 10.44 -18.13
N PRO A 47 -3.02 10.41 -19.49
CA PRO A 47 -3.74 11.43 -20.27
C PRO A 47 -5.22 11.47 -19.93
N LEU A 48 -5.79 12.67 -19.87
CA LEU A 48 -7.19 12.91 -19.50
C LEU A 48 -8.21 12.26 -20.46
N ALA A 49 -7.79 11.87 -21.66
CA ALA A 49 -8.65 11.11 -22.58
C ALA A 49 -9.01 9.73 -22.01
N ASP A 50 -8.09 9.09 -21.30
CA ASP A 50 -8.23 7.71 -20.81
C ASP A 50 -8.34 7.63 -19.28
N TYR A 51 -7.84 8.65 -18.57
CA TYR A 51 -7.74 8.64 -17.11
C TYR A 51 -8.24 9.94 -16.49
N TYR A 52 -8.87 9.83 -15.32
CA TYR A 52 -8.86 10.91 -14.38
C TYR A 52 -7.48 10.95 -13.69
N CYS A 53 -6.79 12.06 -13.84
CA CYS A 53 -5.58 12.39 -13.12
C CYS A 53 -5.76 13.81 -12.57
N PRO A 54 -5.55 14.06 -11.26
CA PRO A 54 -5.68 15.42 -10.73
C PRO A 54 -4.68 16.37 -11.40
N PRO A 55 -5.01 17.66 -11.50
CA PRO A 55 -4.06 18.67 -11.97
C PRO A 55 -2.77 18.68 -11.13
N PRO A 56 -1.62 19.06 -11.71
CA PRO A 56 -0.34 19.12 -11.01
C PRO A 56 -0.39 19.91 -9.69
N GLU A 57 -1.17 20.97 -9.62
CA GLU A 57 -1.32 21.83 -8.45
C GLU A 57 -1.98 21.08 -7.29
N VAL A 58 -2.97 20.22 -7.59
CA VAL A 58 -3.66 19.40 -6.60
C VAL A 58 -2.70 18.35 -6.04
N ILE A 59 -1.95 17.65 -6.90
CA ILE A 59 -0.94 16.67 -6.48
C ILE A 59 0.12 17.36 -5.60
N HIS A 60 0.55 18.56 -5.97
CA HIS A 60 1.51 19.36 -5.20
C HIS A 60 0.99 19.71 -3.80
N VAL A 61 -0.29 20.05 -3.67
CA VAL A 61 -0.92 20.31 -2.38
C VAL A 61 -0.95 19.03 -1.53
N GLU A 62 -1.36 17.90 -2.12
CA GLU A 62 -1.38 16.62 -1.42
C GLU A 62 -0.01 16.18 -0.93
N MET A 63 1.06 16.39 -1.71
CA MET A 63 2.43 16.05 -1.30
C MET A 63 2.93 16.85 -0.09
N ARG A 64 2.30 17.98 0.24
CA ARG A 64 2.65 18.83 1.39
C ARG A 64 1.81 18.56 2.63
N ARG A 65 0.78 17.70 2.52
CA ARG A 65 -0.04 17.35 3.67
C ARG A 65 0.75 16.50 4.65
N GLU A 66 0.66 16.84 5.92
CA GLU A 66 1.30 16.08 7.01
C GLU A 66 0.56 14.76 7.29
N SER A 67 -0.74 14.71 7.02
CA SER A 67 -1.58 13.54 7.26
C SER A 67 -2.60 13.35 6.14
N HIS A 68 -2.99 12.08 5.90
CA HIS A 68 -4.01 11.68 4.92
C HIS A 68 -3.75 12.19 3.49
N ALA A 69 -2.48 12.45 3.16
CA ALA A 69 -2.06 12.84 1.82
C ALA A 69 -2.40 11.73 0.82
N HIS A 70 -3.27 12.01 -0.16
CA HIS A 70 -3.57 11.06 -1.22
C HIS A 70 -4.18 11.74 -2.45
N PHE A 71 -4.05 11.10 -3.59
CA PHE A 71 -4.78 11.45 -4.81
C PHE A 71 -5.14 10.18 -5.58
N ASN A 72 -6.12 10.27 -6.48
CA ASN A 72 -6.60 9.13 -7.24
C ASN A 72 -6.21 9.22 -8.70
N LEU A 73 -5.90 8.07 -9.29
CA LEU A 73 -5.85 7.86 -10.74
C LEU A 73 -6.97 6.88 -11.09
N ILE A 74 -7.85 7.23 -12.06
CA ILE A 74 -8.99 6.38 -12.40
C ILE A 74 -9.01 6.18 -13.92
N HIS A 75 -9.01 4.93 -14.35
CA HIS A 75 -9.16 4.60 -15.77
C HIS A 75 -10.63 4.67 -16.18
N HIS A 76 -10.96 5.54 -17.14
CA HIS A 76 -12.34 5.88 -17.48
C HIS A 76 -13.16 4.67 -17.96
N THR A 77 -12.59 3.84 -18.82
CA THR A 77 -13.30 2.71 -19.43
C THR A 77 -13.59 1.58 -18.44
N THR A 78 -12.65 1.28 -17.55
CA THR A 78 -12.79 0.13 -16.62
C THR A 78 -13.25 0.51 -15.22
N GLY A 79 -13.17 1.80 -14.87
CA GLY A 79 -13.42 2.28 -13.51
C GLY A 79 -12.34 1.84 -12.48
N LEU A 80 -11.25 1.18 -12.93
CA LEU A 80 -10.15 0.82 -12.03
C LEU A 80 -9.54 2.08 -11.43
N LYS A 81 -9.40 2.07 -10.11
CA LYS A 81 -8.89 3.19 -9.33
C LYS A 81 -7.58 2.81 -8.65
N ALA A 82 -6.60 3.70 -8.73
CA ALA A 82 -5.41 3.66 -7.90
C ALA A 82 -5.44 4.81 -6.88
N ASP A 83 -5.40 4.46 -5.60
CA ASP A 83 -5.23 5.39 -4.49
C ASP A 83 -3.74 5.60 -4.26
N CYS A 84 -3.24 6.77 -4.61
CA CYS A 84 -1.84 7.13 -4.57
C CYS A 84 -1.53 7.91 -3.30
N TYR A 85 -0.63 7.40 -2.47
CA TYR A 85 -0.20 7.99 -1.20
C TYR A 85 1.22 8.53 -1.36
N PRO A 86 1.42 9.85 -1.52
CA PRO A 86 2.76 10.44 -1.54
C PRO A 86 3.49 10.18 -0.23
N PHE A 87 4.78 9.84 -0.32
CA PHE A 87 5.62 9.65 0.85
C PHE A 87 5.87 11.01 1.55
N THR A 88 5.50 11.12 2.82
CA THR A 88 5.57 12.34 3.63
C THR A 88 6.53 12.24 4.82
N GLY A 89 7.51 11.30 4.77
CA GLY A 89 8.50 11.15 5.84
C GLY A 89 8.16 10.12 6.92
N ASP A 90 7.07 9.38 6.81
CA ASP A 90 6.74 8.28 7.74
C ASP A 90 7.84 7.21 7.74
N ARG A 91 8.38 6.90 8.95
CA ARG A 91 9.48 5.94 9.13
C ARG A 91 9.13 4.55 8.61
N LEU A 92 7.90 4.09 8.84
CA LEU A 92 7.45 2.79 8.37
C LEU A 92 7.30 2.75 6.84
N HIS A 93 6.84 3.83 6.22
CA HIS A 93 6.84 3.97 4.76
C HIS A 93 8.26 3.92 4.18
N ALA A 94 9.22 4.65 4.80
CA ALA A 94 10.61 4.67 4.36
C ALA A 94 11.22 3.26 4.40
N TRP A 95 11.04 2.56 5.51
CA TRP A 95 11.50 1.18 5.67
C TRP A 95 10.86 0.26 4.63
N ALA A 96 9.54 0.34 4.44
CA ALA A 96 8.83 -0.51 3.50
C ALA A 96 9.24 -0.27 2.04
N LEU A 97 9.47 0.98 1.65
CA LEU A 97 9.99 1.32 0.31
C LEU A 97 11.40 0.76 0.07
N GLN A 98 12.26 0.71 1.11
CA GLN A 98 13.59 0.10 1.01
C GLN A 98 13.54 -1.43 0.95
N ASN A 99 12.58 -2.05 1.64
CA ASN A 99 12.41 -3.50 1.76
C ASN A 99 11.31 -4.06 0.84
N ARG A 100 10.81 -3.27 -0.12
CA ARG A 100 9.79 -3.72 -1.07
C ARG A 100 10.26 -4.94 -1.86
N ARG A 101 9.31 -5.81 -2.18
CA ARG A 101 9.59 -7.09 -2.85
C ARG A 101 9.10 -7.02 -4.29
N ALA A 102 10.01 -7.32 -5.24
CA ALA A 102 9.64 -7.45 -6.64
C ALA A 102 8.85 -8.74 -6.85
N GLN A 103 7.67 -8.65 -7.43
CA GLN A 103 6.82 -9.77 -7.77
C GLN A 103 6.60 -9.82 -9.28
N SER A 104 6.90 -10.96 -9.87
CA SER A 104 6.64 -11.19 -11.30
C SER A 104 5.16 -11.43 -11.56
N LEU A 105 4.66 -10.77 -12.59
CA LEU A 105 3.31 -10.95 -13.12
C LEU A 105 3.36 -11.66 -14.47
N ALA A 106 2.22 -12.08 -15.00
CA ALA A 106 2.12 -12.59 -16.36
C ALA A 106 2.66 -11.57 -17.39
N GLY A 107 3.27 -12.04 -18.48
CA GLY A 107 3.79 -11.17 -19.54
C GLY A 107 5.10 -10.46 -19.21
N ASN A 108 5.97 -11.04 -18.38
CA ASN A 108 7.27 -10.49 -17.98
C ASN A 108 7.19 -9.10 -17.31
N GLN A 109 6.06 -8.77 -16.72
CA GLN A 109 5.90 -7.56 -15.93
C GLN A 109 6.31 -7.80 -14.48
N THR A 110 6.79 -6.76 -13.83
CA THR A 110 7.15 -6.80 -12.41
C THR A 110 6.39 -5.69 -11.68
N VAL A 111 5.91 -6.00 -10.48
CA VAL A 111 5.32 -5.04 -9.56
C VAL A 111 6.11 -5.03 -8.26
N GLN A 112 6.25 -3.86 -7.65
CA GLN A 112 6.88 -3.72 -6.34
C GLN A 112 5.79 -3.81 -5.26
N LEU A 113 5.86 -4.80 -4.38
CA LEU A 113 4.93 -4.97 -3.27
C LEU A 113 5.55 -4.46 -1.97
N ALA A 114 4.73 -3.84 -1.13
CA ALA A 114 5.11 -3.56 0.25
C ALA A 114 5.41 -4.86 0.99
N PRO A 115 6.39 -4.91 1.92
CA PRO A 115 6.66 -6.10 2.72
C PRO A 115 5.42 -6.54 3.52
N PRO A 116 5.23 -7.85 3.79
CA PRO A 116 4.05 -8.34 4.49
C PRO A 116 3.91 -7.74 5.90
N GLU A 117 5.01 -7.47 6.59
CA GLU A 117 5.01 -6.80 7.90
C GLU A 117 4.35 -5.42 7.83
N TYR A 118 4.72 -4.62 6.81
CA TYR A 118 4.11 -3.32 6.57
C TYR A 118 2.60 -3.43 6.34
N VAL A 119 2.18 -4.38 5.48
CA VAL A 119 0.77 -4.57 5.15
C VAL A 119 -0.03 -4.96 6.41
N ILE A 120 0.51 -5.86 7.23
CA ILE A 120 -0.11 -6.28 8.50
C ILE A 120 -0.26 -5.08 9.44
N ILE A 121 0.81 -4.30 9.65
CA ILE A 121 0.79 -3.14 10.55
C ILE A 121 -0.28 -2.13 10.10
N ARG A 122 -0.33 -1.79 8.80
CA ARG A 122 -1.34 -0.85 8.28
C ARG A 122 -2.77 -1.39 8.44
N LYS A 123 -2.99 -2.69 8.19
CA LYS A 123 -4.29 -3.32 8.40
C LYS A 123 -4.70 -3.33 9.87
N MET A 124 -3.75 -3.54 10.79
CA MET A 124 -4.01 -3.41 12.23
C MET A 124 -4.44 -1.99 12.62
N GLN A 125 -3.79 -0.96 12.06
CA GLN A 125 -4.19 0.42 12.28
C GLN A 125 -5.62 0.68 11.77
N TYR A 126 -5.92 0.28 10.53
CA TYR A 126 -7.27 0.43 9.95
C TYR A 126 -8.33 -0.39 10.72
N TYR A 127 -7.98 -1.56 11.23
CA TYR A 127 -8.89 -2.34 12.06
C TYR A 127 -9.16 -1.66 13.39
N ARG A 128 -8.16 -1.15 14.08
CA ARG A 128 -8.33 -0.37 15.31
C ARG A 128 -9.25 0.83 15.10
N ASP A 129 -9.06 1.55 14.00
CA ASP A 129 -9.75 2.81 13.75
C ASP A 129 -11.17 2.64 13.18
N GLY A 130 -11.41 1.57 12.40
CA GLY A 130 -12.67 1.34 11.67
C GLY A 130 -13.40 0.02 11.97
N GLY A 131 -12.79 -0.91 12.70
CA GLY A 131 -13.42 -2.17 13.14
C GLY A 131 -13.74 -3.19 12.03
N SER A 132 -13.30 -2.97 10.79
CA SER A 132 -13.66 -3.84 9.68
C SER A 132 -13.01 -5.22 9.76
N GLN A 133 -13.83 -6.28 9.85
CA GLN A 133 -13.39 -7.68 9.90
C GLN A 133 -12.61 -8.13 8.65
N LYS A 134 -12.76 -7.43 7.53
CA LYS A 134 -11.97 -7.66 6.32
C LYS A 134 -10.46 -7.52 6.57
N HIS A 135 -10.05 -6.56 7.41
CA HIS A 135 -8.65 -6.39 7.76
C HIS A 135 -8.13 -7.56 8.60
N VAL A 136 -8.93 -8.04 9.53
CA VAL A 136 -8.60 -9.22 10.36
C VAL A 136 -8.42 -10.45 9.46
N GLN A 137 -9.36 -10.71 8.56
CA GLN A 137 -9.28 -11.85 7.65
C GLN A 137 -8.02 -11.79 6.76
N ASP A 138 -7.72 -10.62 6.19
CA ASP A 138 -6.51 -10.44 5.39
C ASP A 138 -5.24 -10.72 6.23
N ILE A 139 -5.17 -10.26 7.48
CA ILE A 139 -4.03 -10.52 8.38
C ILE A 139 -3.88 -12.01 8.65
N LEU A 140 -4.97 -12.70 9.04
CA LEU A 140 -4.93 -14.12 9.37
C LEU A 140 -4.50 -14.99 8.19
N THR A 141 -5.01 -14.70 6.99
CA THR A 141 -4.61 -15.44 5.78
C THR A 141 -3.14 -15.18 5.42
N MET A 142 -2.65 -13.94 5.59
CA MET A 142 -1.24 -13.62 5.37
C MET A 142 -0.33 -14.37 6.36
N LEU A 143 -0.70 -14.43 7.64
CA LEU A 143 0.05 -15.17 8.66
C LEU A 143 0.07 -16.68 8.35
N ALA A 144 -1.06 -17.24 7.94
CA ALA A 144 -1.18 -18.67 7.60
C ALA A 144 -0.35 -19.03 6.36
N VAL A 145 -0.38 -18.21 5.30
CA VAL A 145 0.29 -18.50 4.02
C VAL A 145 1.79 -18.20 4.07
N GLN A 146 2.18 -17.07 4.67
CA GLN A 146 3.59 -16.63 4.68
C GLN A 146 4.43 -17.27 5.78
N GLY A 147 3.82 -17.71 6.87
CA GLY A 147 4.48 -18.44 7.95
C GLY A 147 5.84 -17.84 8.34
N GLY A 148 6.92 -18.62 8.15
CA GLY A 148 8.29 -18.22 8.49
C GLY A 148 8.93 -17.14 7.60
N ALA A 149 8.23 -16.63 6.56
CA ALA A 149 8.74 -15.56 5.70
C ALA A 149 8.46 -14.14 6.24
N ILE A 150 7.70 -14.03 7.34
CA ILE A 150 7.42 -12.78 8.07
C ILE A 150 8.46 -12.62 9.18
N ASP A 151 9.10 -11.45 9.23
CA ASP A 151 9.94 -11.08 10.38
C ASP A 151 9.06 -10.75 11.59
N MET A 152 8.76 -11.78 12.39
CA MET A 152 7.90 -11.66 13.57
C MET A 152 8.55 -10.80 14.67
N GLN A 153 9.88 -10.69 14.72
CA GLN A 153 10.57 -9.83 15.68
C GLN A 153 10.35 -8.36 15.32
N PHE A 154 10.58 -7.99 14.06
CA PHE A 154 10.32 -6.64 13.56
C PHE A 154 8.84 -6.30 13.69
N LEU A 155 7.95 -7.19 13.25
CA LEU A 155 6.50 -6.99 13.34
C LEU A 155 6.07 -6.73 14.79
N GLY A 156 6.51 -7.55 15.73
CA GLY A 156 6.16 -7.40 17.16
C GLY A 156 6.64 -6.08 17.75
N GLN A 157 7.87 -5.65 17.41
CA GLN A 157 8.39 -4.35 17.83
C GLN A 157 7.55 -3.18 17.27
N GLU A 158 7.26 -3.19 15.98
CA GLU A 158 6.49 -2.14 15.32
C GLU A 158 5.04 -2.07 15.81
N LEU A 159 4.41 -3.22 16.10
CA LEU A 159 3.09 -3.28 16.72
C LEU A 159 3.08 -2.69 18.12
N LYS A 160 4.08 -3.02 18.95
CA LYS A 160 4.22 -2.50 20.31
C LYS A 160 4.43 -0.98 20.34
N GLU A 161 5.28 -0.45 19.45
CA GLU A 161 5.51 1.01 19.33
C GLU A 161 4.22 1.78 18.95
N ARG A 162 3.24 1.10 18.34
CA ARG A 162 1.94 1.67 17.93
C ARG A 162 0.78 1.31 18.85
N ASN A 163 1.04 0.62 19.98
CA ASN A 163 0.02 0.10 20.89
C ASN A 163 -1.01 -0.79 20.18
N LEU A 164 -0.54 -1.67 19.28
CA LEU A 164 -1.35 -2.61 18.52
C LEU A 164 -1.10 -4.07 18.92
N ASP A 165 -0.12 -4.35 19.75
CA ASP A 165 0.33 -5.68 20.14
C ASP A 165 -0.75 -6.49 20.87
N MET A 166 -1.47 -5.89 21.80
CA MET A 166 -2.58 -6.55 22.49
C MET A 166 -3.69 -6.92 21.51
N LEU A 167 -4.10 -5.99 20.66
CA LEU A 167 -5.14 -6.23 19.65
C LEU A 167 -4.71 -7.29 18.64
N PHE A 168 -3.44 -7.30 18.23
CA PHE A 168 -2.89 -8.32 17.33
C PHE A 168 -2.92 -9.71 17.98
N ASN A 169 -2.56 -9.83 19.26
CA ASN A 169 -2.63 -11.09 19.97
C ASN A 169 -4.07 -11.62 20.08
N GLU A 170 -5.03 -10.73 20.36
CA GLU A 170 -6.45 -11.11 20.42
C GLU A 170 -6.97 -11.68 19.10
N ILE A 171 -6.59 -11.11 17.95
CA ILE A 171 -7.03 -11.63 16.65
C ILE A 171 -6.28 -12.91 16.25
N SER A 172 -4.99 -13.03 16.60
CA SER A 172 -4.17 -14.18 16.23
C SER A 172 -4.47 -15.44 17.05
N THR A 173 -5.06 -15.31 18.25
CA THR A 173 -5.41 -16.45 19.12
C THR A 173 -6.82 -16.96 18.91
N LYS A 174 -7.63 -16.32 18.08
CA LYS A 174 -9.01 -16.74 17.76
C LYS A 174 -9.11 -17.77 16.60
N GLN A 175 -7.97 -18.38 16.22
CA GLN A 175 -7.92 -19.48 15.25
C GLN A 175 -8.26 -20.83 15.85
#